data_ac9f5a20211e541b9fc04c339a51aad3
#
_entry.id   ac9f5a20211e541b9fc04c339a51aad3
#
_cell.length_a   1.000
_cell.length_b   1.000
_cell.length_c   1.000
_cell.angle_alpha   90.00
_cell.angle_beta   90.00
_cell.angle_gamma   90.00
#
_symmetry.space_group_name_H-M   'P 1'
#
loop_
_entity.id
_entity.type
_entity.pdbx_description
1 polymer ?
#
loop_
_entity_poly.entity_id
_entity_poly.type
_entity_poly.pdbx_seq_one_letter_code
_entity_poly.pdbx_strand_id
1 'polypeptide(L)'
;MERRVVISTIQLPWRRSSSELERIKAENLGLIFESLEEAGKRGSDVTVFGEIANFVHIPWTKENFNRYLDTVPGPITERLGNIAQRYSMNIIAPLFAITGGKIRNTAVIIDRSGEVVGQYFKVHLPLEEAKWAVPGEEILTFDMDFGR
;
A
#
# COMPACT_ATOMS: atom_id res chain seq x y z
N MET A 1 2.21 16.29 -28.55
CA MET A 1 2.09 17.08 -27.30
C MET A 1 2.69 16.25 -26.20
N GLU A 2 3.74 16.70 -25.52
CA GLU A 2 4.29 15.99 -24.37
C GLU A 2 3.24 15.95 -23.26
N ARG A 3 2.93 14.74 -22.78
CA ARG A 3 2.01 14.56 -21.65
C ARG A 3 2.82 14.78 -20.34
N ARG A 4 2.40 15.75 -19.55
CA ARG A 4 2.94 15.94 -18.20
C ARG A 4 2.27 14.96 -17.24
N VAL A 5 3.07 14.22 -16.46
CA VAL A 5 2.60 13.31 -15.43
C VAL A 5 2.95 13.89 -14.06
N VAL A 6 1.97 14.00 -13.17
CA VAL A 6 2.13 14.46 -11.79
C VAL A 6 2.26 13.26 -10.87
N ILE A 7 3.41 13.11 -10.23
CA ILE A 7 3.71 12.02 -9.30
C ILE A 7 3.73 12.57 -7.87
N SER A 8 2.94 11.98 -6.98
CA SER A 8 3.00 12.27 -5.55
C SER A 8 3.64 11.13 -4.79
N THR A 9 4.66 11.45 -4.02
CA THR A 9 5.27 10.52 -3.06
C THR A 9 4.86 10.93 -1.65
N ILE A 10 4.33 9.99 -0.88
CA ILE A 10 3.85 10.22 0.47
C ILE A 10 4.80 9.58 1.47
N GLN A 11 5.42 10.40 2.29
CA GLN A 11 6.18 9.95 3.45
C GLN A 11 5.31 10.11 4.70
N LEU A 12 4.85 9.01 5.25
CA LEU A 12 4.09 9.04 6.51
C LEU A 12 5.03 9.36 7.69
N PRO A 13 4.53 10.11 8.70
CA PRO A 13 5.33 10.45 9.87
C PRO A 13 5.68 9.18 10.66
N TRP A 14 6.96 9.02 10.99
CA TRP A 14 7.44 7.95 11.86
C TRP A 14 7.19 8.33 13.34
N ARG A 15 5.90 8.43 13.71
CA ARG A 15 5.48 8.76 15.07
C ARG A 15 4.58 7.69 15.64
N ARG A 16 4.92 7.22 16.84
CA ARG A 16 4.02 6.41 17.65
C ARG A 16 3.24 7.33 18.58
N SER A 17 1.94 7.43 18.39
CA SER A 17 1.06 8.30 19.18
C SER A 17 0.40 7.58 20.36
N SER A 18 0.40 6.23 20.34
CA SER A 18 -0.27 5.39 21.32
C SER A 18 0.53 4.13 21.65
N SER A 19 0.20 3.47 22.75
CA SER A 19 0.64 2.10 23.06
C SER A 19 -0.42 1.05 22.67
N GLU A 20 -1.62 1.48 22.32
CA GLU A 20 -2.74 0.62 21.92
C GLU A 20 -2.63 0.27 20.43
N LEU A 21 -2.49 -1.02 20.11
CA LEU A 21 -2.22 -1.46 18.74
C LEU A 21 -3.40 -1.21 17.77
N GLU A 22 -4.63 -1.32 18.23
CA GLU A 22 -5.83 -0.97 17.47
C GLU A 22 -5.79 0.49 17.03
N ARG A 23 -5.41 1.37 17.94
CA ARG A 23 -5.30 2.80 17.65
C ARG A 23 -4.15 3.07 16.68
N ILE A 24 -3.00 2.43 16.87
CA ILE A 24 -1.87 2.52 15.93
C ILE A 24 -2.31 2.08 14.52
N LYS A 25 -3.01 0.94 14.42
CA LYS A 25 -3.52 0.46 13.13
C LYS A 25 -4.49 1.44 12.49
N ALA A 26 -5.44 1.96 13.24
CA ALA A 26 -6.40 2.95 12.76
C ALA A 26 -5.72 4.24 12.29
N GLU A 27 -4.73 4.72 13.04
CA GLU A 27 -3.94 5.91 12.68
C GLU A 27 -3.12 5.70 11.40
N ASN A 28 -2.45 4.54 11.25
CA ASN A 28 -1.72 4.21 10.03
C ASN A 28 -2.65 4.27 8.81
N LEU A 29 -3.81 3.64 8.88
CA LEU A 29 -4.78 3.64 7.79
C LEU A 29 -5.36 5.04 7.55
N GLY A 30 -5.67 5.78 8.61
CA GLY A 30 -6.15 7.17 8.53
C GLY A 30 -5.18 8.06 7.77
N LEU A 31 -3.89 8.02 8.16
CA LEU A 31 -2.83 8.80 7.51
C LEU A 31 -2.64 8.43 6.03
N ILE A 32 -2.72 7.13 5.70
CA ILE A 32 -2.66 6.68 4.29
C ILE A 32 -3.81 7.32 3.50
N PHE A 33 -5.05 7.15 3.96
CA PHE A 33 -6.22 7.60 3.21
C PHE A 33 -6.30 9.12 3.11
N GLU A 34 -6.04 9.86 4.19
CA GLU A 34 -6.02 11.33 4.20
C GLU A 34 -4.96 11.89 3.23
N SER A 35 -3.77 11.29 3.23
CA SER A 35 -2.69 11.70 2.33
C SER A 35 -3.00 11.41 0.86
N LEU A 36 -3.65 10.28 0.57
CA LEU A 36 -4.09 9.94 -0.78
C LEU A 36 -5.19 10.89 -1.28
N GLU A 37 -6.15 11.24 -0.41
CA GLU A 37 -7.17 12.23 -0.74
C GLU A 37 -6.56 13.61 -1.04
N GLU A 38 -5.56 14.02 -0.27
CA GLU A 38 -4.85 15.27 -0.51
C GLU A 38 -4.08 15.25 -1.83
N ALA A 39 -3.39 14.12 -2.14
CA ALA A 39 -2.72 13.94 -3.43
C ALA A 39 -3.71 14.01 -4.60
N GLY A 40 -4.86 13.38 -4.46
CA GLY A 40 -5.94 13.42 -5.44
C GLY A 40 -6.48 14.84 -5.67
N LYS A 41 -6.72 15.60 -4.61
CA LYS A 41 -7.13 17.02 -4.70
C LYS A 41 -6.09 17.90 -5.42
N ARG A 42 -4.81 17.53 -5.34
CA ARG A 42 -3.71 18.22 -6.05
C ARG A 42 -3.54 17.77 -7.50
N GLY A 43 -4.38 16.85 -7.99
CA GLY A 43 -4.35 16.39 -9.37
C GLY A 43 -3.21 15.43 -9.68
N SER A 44 -2.83 14.58 -8.74
CA SER A 44 -1.83 13.54 -8.99
C SER A 44 -2.32 12.53 -10.02
N ASP A 45 -1.47 12.16 -10.96
CA ASP A 45 -1.70 11.07 -11.91
C ASP A 45 -1.38 9.70 -11.29
N VAL A 46 -0.35 9.68 -10.43
CA VAL A 46 0.03 8.49 -9.66
C VAL A 46 0.52 8.90 -8.28
N THR A 47 0.17 8.11 -7.28
CA THR A 47 0.58 8.31 -5.90
C THR A 47 1.18 7.03 -5.34
N VAL A 48 2.29 7.16 -4.62
CA VAL A 48 2.94 6.05 -3.90
C VAL A 48 3.23 6.48 -2.46
N PHE A 49 3.04 5.57 -1.52
CA PHE A 49 3.41 5.79 -0.11
C PHE A 49 4.49 4.82 0.36
N GLY A 50 4.97 5.02 1.60
CA GLY A 50 6.09 4.25 2.14
C GLY A 50 5.79 2.76 2.32
N GLU A 51 6.84 1.94 2.34
CA GLU A 51 6.80 0.49 2.53
C GLU A 51 6.09 0.13 3.85
N ILE A 52 5.28 -0.93 3.83
CA ILE A 52 4.55 -1.47 5.00
C ILE A 52 3.79 -0.44 5.84
N ALA A 53 3.37 0.67 5.23
CA ALA A 53 2.75 1.80 5.93
C ALA A 53 1.52 1.41 6.77
N ASN A 54 0.79 0.37 6.35
CA ASN A 54 -0.37 -0.16 7.06
C ASN A 54 -0.01 -0.91 8.35
N PHE A 55 1.27 -1.27 8.57
CA PHE A 55 1.72 -2.11 9.69
C PHE A 55 2.86 -1.49 10.52
N VAL A 56 3.18 -0.21 10.30
CA VAL A 56 4.21 0.54 11.03
C VAL A 56 3.88 0.57 12.53
N HIS A 57 4.90 0.40 13.38
CA HIS A 57 4.82 0.37 14.85
C HIS A 57 3.99 -0.77 15.46
N ILE A 58 3.52 -1.73 14.68
CA ILE A 58 2.90 -2.95 15.18
C ILE A 58 3.99 -4.01 15.33
N PRO A 59 4.20 -4.58 16.54
CA PRO A 59 5.23 -5.62 16.75
C PRO A 59 4.98 -6.85 15.87
N TRP A 60 6.03 -7.40 15.30
CA TRP A 60 5.97 -8.57 14.43
C TRP A 60 5.86 -9.84 15.26
N THR A 61 4.64 -10.25 15.52
CA THR A 61 4.30 -11.49 16.23
C THR A 61 3.18 -12.20 15.49
N LYS A 62 3.08 -13.53 15.69
CA LYS A 62 2.01 -14.32 15.08
C LYS A 62 0.62 -13.81 15.46
N GLU A 63 0.43 -13.38 16.70
CA GLU A 63 -0.83 -12.83 17.19
C GLU A 63 -1.19 -11.54 16.44
N ASN A 64 -0.24 -10.60 16.33
CA ASN A 64 -0.47 -9.33 15.67
C ASN A 64 -0.67 -9.48 14.16
N PHE A 65 -0.01 -10.44 13.52
CA PHE A 65 -0.26 -10.75 12.12
C PHE A 65 -1.68 -11.27 11.91
N ASN A 66 -2.13 -12.18 12.75
CA ASN A 66 -3.50 -12.70 12.64
C ASN A 66 -4.57 -11.63 12.88
N ARG A 67 -4.26 -10.61 13.69
CA ARG A 67 -5.21 -9.58 14.11
C ARG A 67 -5.21 -8.33 13.24
N TYR A 68 -4.04 -7.91 12.75
CA TYR A 68 -3.85 -6.58 12.15
C TYR A 68 -3.40 -6.59 10.70
N LEU A 69 -3.01 -7.74 10.13
CA LEU A 69 -2.70 -7.77 8.69
C LEU A 69 -3.98 -7.61 7.87
N ASP A 70 -3.84 -6.77 6.86
CA ASP A 70 -4.87 -6.63 5.84
C ASP A 70 -4.82 -7.82 4.87
N THR A 71 -5.95 -8.14 4.24
CA THR A 71 -6.01 -9.08 3.12
C THR A 71 -6.00 -8.33 1.79
N VAL A 72 -5.40 -8.94 0.78
CA VAL A 72 -5.42 -8.44 -0.59
C VAL A 72 -5.85 -9.58 -1.53
N PRO A 73 -7.01 -9.41 -2.22
CA PRO A 73 -7.98 -8.33 -2.11
C PRO A 73 -8.71 -8.29 -0.77
N GLY A 74 -9.24 -7.13 -0.39
CA GLY A 74 -9.98 -6.94 0.86
C GLY A 74 -10.33 -5.46 1.14
N PRO A 75 -10.84 -5.15 2.34
CA PRO A 75 -11.36 -3.82 2.66
C PRO A 75 -10.38 -2.66 2.41
N ILE A 76 -9.07 -2.90 2.61
CA ILE A 76 -8.06 -1.87 2.33
C ILE A 76 -7.99 -1.56 0.84
N THR A 77 -7.94 -2.59 -0.02
CA THR A 77 -7.87 -2.39 -1.47
C THR A 77 -9.16 -1.82 -2.05
N GLU A 78 -10.32 -2.18 -1.49
CA GLU A 78 -11.59 -1.57 -1.86
C GLU A 78 -11.61 -0.07 -1.56
N ARG A 79 -11.13 0.33 -0.39
CA ARG A 79 -11.07 1.75 -0.02
C ARG A 79 -10.04 2.53 -0.85
N LEU A 80 -8.89 1.94 -1.13
CA LEU A 80 -7.89 2.51 -2.03
C LEU A 80 -8.45 2.68 -3.44
N GLY A 81 -9.16 1.67 -3.97
CA GLY A 81 -9.83 1.70 -5.26
C GLY A 81 -10.87 2.82 -5.35
N ASN A 82 -11.69 2.99 -4.31
CA ASN A 82 -12.67 4.08 -4.25
C ASN A 82 -12.01 5.47 -4.31
N ILE A 83 -10.84 5.63 -3.68
CA ILE A 83 -10.08 6.89 -3.74
C ILE A 83 -9.47 7.08 -5.13
N ALA A 84 -8.85 6.02 -5.70
CA ALA A 84 -8.30 6.04 -7.05
C ALA A 84 -9.34 6.47 -8.09
N GLN A 85 -10.51 5.85 -8.05
CA GLN A 85 -11.63 6.17 -8.93
C GLN A 85 -12.13 7.60 -8.74
N ARG A 86 -12.36 8.04 -7.50
CA ARG A 86 -12.86 9.38 -7.17
C ARG A 86 -11.98 10.49 -7.74
N TYR A 87 -10.69 10.33 -7.67
CA TYR A 87 -9.71 11.33 -8.12
C TYR A 87 -9.11 11.02 -9.49
N SER A 88 -9.54 9.94 -10.12
CA SER A 88 -8.99 9.46 -11.41
C SER A 88 -7.46 9.39 -11.40
N MET A 89 -6.88 8.84 -10.31
CA MET A 89 -5.43 8.67 -10.14
C MET A 89 -5.06 7.21 -9.93
N ASN A 90 -3.86 6.84 -10.36
CA ASN A 90 -3.30 5.52 -10.05
C ASN A 90 -2.73 5.53 -8.63
N ILE A 91 -2.78 4.39 -7.94
CA ILE A 91 -2.19 4.22 -6.61
C ILE A 91 -1.24 3.03 -6.62
N ILE A 92 -0.02 3.24 -6.14
CA ILE A 92 0.91 2.18 -5.80
C ILE A 92 0.92 2.08 -4.28
N ALA A 93 0.41 0.97 -3.77
CA ALA A 93 0.19 0.75 -2.35
C ALA A 93 1.13 -0.34 -1.78
N PRO A 94 2.30 0.04 -1.21
CA PRO A 94 3.18 -0.90 -0.54
C PRO A 94 2.60 -1.31 0.83
N LEU A 95 2.18 -2.56 0.93
CA LEU A 95 1.48 -3.12 2.08
C LEU A 95 2.22 -4.35 2.64
N PHE A 96 2.10 -4.56 3.95
CA PHE A 96 2.36 -5.86 4.54
C PHE A 96 1.01 -6.53 4.72
N ALA A 97 0.75 -7.63 3.99
CA ALA A 97 -0.59 -8.15 3.83
C ALA A 97 -0.63 -9.67 3.59
N ILE A 98 -1.80 -10.25 3.78
CA ILE A 98 -2.09 -11.62 3.38
C ILE A 98 -2.64 -11.60 1.96
N THR A 99 -1.96 -12.29 1.04
CA THR A 99 -2.42 -12.50 -0.33
C THR A 99 -2.19 -13.94 -0.75
N GLY A 100 -3.20 -14.58 -1.34
CA GLY A 100 -3.15 -16.00 -1.66
C GLY A 100 -2.88 -16.90 -0.44
N GLY A 101 -3.34 -16.51 0.75
CA GLY A 101 -3.13 -17.23 2.01
C GLY A 101 -1.69 -17.14 2.58
N LYS A 102 -0.84 -16.28 2.01
CA LYS A 102 0.55 -16.09 2.45
C LYS A 102 0.76 -14.64 2.90
N ILE A 103 1.60 -14.45 3.92
CA ILE A 103 2.06 -13.10 4.29
C ILE A 103 3.07 -12.65 3.23
N ARG A 104 2.87 -11.45 2.70
CA ARG A 104 3.71 -10.83 1.67
C ARG A 104 4.01 -9.37 2.03
N ASN A 105 5.22 -8.95 1.71
CA ASN A 105 5.50 -7.53 1.50
C ASN A 105 5.18 -7.26 0.04
N THR A 106 4.09 -6.55 -0.22
CA THR A 106 3.52 -6.40 -1.57
C THR A 106 3.30 -4.94 -1.93
N ALA A 107 3.56 -4.57 -3.17
CA ALA A 107 3.03 -3.35 -3.73
C ALA A 107 1.82 -3.69 -4.58
N VAL A 108 0.65 -3.17 -4.21
CA VAL A 108 -0.59 -3.32 -4.96
C VAL A 108 -0.72 -2.15 -5.92
N ILE A 109 -0.97 -2.44 -7.18
CA ILE A 109 -1.13 -1.45 -8.24
C ILE A 109 -2.63 -1.31 -8.54
N ILE A 110 -3.14 -0.11 -8.34
CA ILE A 110 -4.56 0.23 -8.55
C ILE A 110 -4.64 1.31 -9.61
N ASP A 111 -5.46 1.09 -10.62
CA ASP A 111 -5.63 2.04 -11.70
C ASP A 111 -6.67 3.13 -11.41
N ARG A 112 -6.86 4.05 -12.34
CA ARG A 112 -7.81 5.18 -12.23
C ARG A 112 -9.27 4.76 -12.14
N SER A 113 -9.61 3.53 -12.55
CA SER A 113 -10.96 2.97 -12.41
C SER A 113 -11.21 2.39 -11.02
N GLY A 114 -10.15 2.28 -10.20
CA GLY A 114 -10.19 1.69 -8.87
C GLY A 114 -9.92 0.19 -8.84
N GLU A 115 -9.57 -0.40 -9.99
CA GLU A 115 -9.30 -1.82 -10.11
C GLU A 115 -7.85 -2.15 -9.73
N VAL A 116 -7.65 -3.28 -9.06
CA VAL A 116 -6.33 -3.84 -8.81
C VAL A 116 -5.82 -4.48 -10.10
N VAL A 117 -4.91 -3.81 -10.77
CA VAL A 117 -4.34 -4.26 -12.06
C VAL A 117 -3.06 -5.07 -11.90
N GLY A 118 -2.50 -5.13 -10.69
CA GLY A 118 -1.32 -5.95 -10.44
C GLY A 118 -0.86 -5.94 -8.98
N GLN A 119 0.06 -6.86 -8.70
CA GLN A 119 0.76 -6.96 -7.42
C GLN A 119 2.21 -7.31 -7.68
N TYR A 120 3.12 -6.60 -7.04
CA TYR A 120 4.52 -6.97 -6.94
C TYR A 120 4.82 -7.50 -5.55
N PHE A 121 5.50 -8.61 -5.44
CA PHE A 121 5.97 -9.17 -4.17
C PHE A 121 7.46 -8.93 -4.02
N LYS A 122 7.87 -8.37 -2.90
CA LYS A 122 9.28 -8.09 -2.60
C LYS A 122 10.11 -9.36 -2.70
N VAL A 123 11.13 -9.33 -3.57
CA VAL A 123 11.97 -10.50 -3.87
C VAL A 123 13.02 -10.71 -2.78
N HIS A 124 13.70 -9.63 -2.36
CA HIS A 124 14.77 -9.69 -1.37
C HIS A 124 14.25 -9.28 0.01
N LEU A 125 13.96 -10.26 0.85
CA LEU A 125 13.49 -10.02 2.22
C LEU A 125 14.68 -9.92 3.17
N PRO A 126 14.76 -8.90 4.05
CA PRO A 126 15.67 -8.90 5.19
C PRO A 126 15.43 -10.10 6.10
N LEU A 127 16.47 -10.52 6.86
CA LEU A 127 16.43 -11.72 7.70
C LEU A 127 15.21 -11.78 8.63
N GLU A 128 14.85 -10.67 9.26
CA GLU A 128 13.67 -10.62 10.15
C GLU A 128 12.36 -10.76 9.38
N GLU A 129 12.25 -10.15 8.21
CA GLU A 129 11.07 -10.23 7.37
C GLU A 129 10.88 -11.63 6.77
N ALA A 130 11.99 -12.28 6.38
CA ALA A 130 11.99 -13.64 5.83
C ALA A 130 11.50 -14.72 6.81
N LYS A 131 11.44 -14.42 8.11
CA LYS A 131 10.84 -15.32 9.11
C LYS A 131 9.32 -15.37 9.01
N TRP A 132 8.70 -14.38 8.39
CA TRP A 132 7.26 -14.16 8.40
C TRP A 132 6.64 -14.12 7.00
N ALA A 133 7.30 -13.47 6.07
CA ALA A 133 6.80 -13.27 4.72
C ALA A 133 7.43 -14.24 3.72
N VAL A 134 6.70 -14.54 2.68
CA VAL A 134 7.19 -15.34 1.54
C VAL A 134 7.68 -14.38 0.45
N PRO A 135 8.91 -14.52 -0.07
CA PRO A 135 9.44 -13.63 -1.10
C PRO A 135 8.71 -13.80 -2.44
N GLY A 136 8.77 -12.77 -3.27
CA GLY A 136 8.45 -12.86 -4.68
C GLY A 136 9.55 -13.58 -5.47
N GLU A 137 9.23 -13.96 -6.70
CA GLU A 137 10.15 -14.68 -7.58
C GLU A 137 10.54 -13.84 -8.80
N GLU A 138 9.78 -12.78 -9.09
CA GLU A 138 9.90 -11.99 -10.31
C GLU A 138 9.97 -10.49 -10.02
N ILE A 139 10.68 -9.77 -10.89
CA ILE A 139 10.62 -8.31 -10.98
C ILE A 139 9.64 -7.99 -12.09
N LEU A 140 8.51 -7.37 -11.72
CA LEU A 140 7.41 -7.10 -12.63
C LEU A 140 7.37 -5.62 -13.02
N THR A 141 6.88 -5.34 -14.23
CA THR A 141 6.51 -4.02 -14.69
C THR A 141 5.02 -4.00 -15.02
N PHE A 142 4.39 -2.86 -14.87
CA PHE A 142 2.95 -2.70 -15.09
C PHE A 142 2.70 -1.56 -16.07
N ASP A 143 1.79 -1.79 -17.02
CA ASP A 143 1.36 -0.76 -17.94
C ASP A 143 0.35 0.17 -17.26
N MET A 144 0.57 1.46 -17.38
CA MET A 144 -0.35 2.52 -16.96
C MET A 144 -0.74 3.37 -18.17
N ASP A 145 -1.79 4.16 -18.03
CA ASP A 145 -2.31 5.00 -19.12
C ASP A 145 -1.33 6.07 -19.63
N PHE A 146 -0.20 6.26 -18.95
CA PHE A 146 0.86 7.21 -19.31
C PHE A 146 2.24 6.57 -19.56
N GLY A 147 2.37 5.25 -19.42
CA GLY A 147 3.62 4.52 -19.67
C GLY A 147 3.77 3.27 -18.79
N ARG A 148 4.94 2.66 -18.89
CA ARG A 148 5.31 1.46 -18.14
C ARG A 148 6.40 1.78 -17.13
#